data_6452b78cb1771aa127b72ac5bf68d67a
#
_entry.id   6452b78cb1771aa127b72ac5bf68d67a
#
_cell.length_a   1.000
_cell.length_b   1.000
_cell.length_c   1.000
_cell.angle_alpha   90.00
_cell.angle_beta   90.00
_cell.angle_gamma   90.00
#
_symmetry.space_group_name_H-M   'P 1'
#
loop_
_entity.id
_entity.type
_entity.pdbx_description
1 polymer ?
#
loop_
_entity_poly.entity_id
_entity_poly.type
_entity_poly.pdbx_seq_one_letter_code
_entity_poly.pdbx_strand_id
1 'polypeptide(L)'
;MTFHDRMTPMELALTDGSTCVVREAVASDLESIVALLADDQLGATRESVENMDGYRTAFEDISSDPRNVLVVVVHGDEVVGTLQSTVIPGLARGGALRAQIEAVRVAANWRSRGLGGALIEWAIEEATRRGCALVQLTSDSRRVDAHRFYTRLGFTASHVGFKKAIGTTH
;
A
#
# COMPACT_ATOMS: atom_id res chain seq x y z
N MET A 1 -15.35 4.19 -18.06
CA MET A 1 -15.00 4.81 -16.78
C MET A 1 -13.53 5.16 -16.86
N THR A 2 -13.19 6.43 -16.99
CA THR A 2 -11.81 6.89 -17.16
C THR A 2 -11.16 7.02 -15.79
N PHE A 3 -10.16 6.18 -15.49
CA PHE A 3 -9.38 6.19 -14.24
C PHE A 3 -8.42 7.41 -14.11
N HIS A 4 -8.74 8.55 -14.76
CA HIS A 4 -7.84 9.70 -14.87
C HIS A 4 -8.05 10.79 -13.83
N ASP A 5 -8.95 10.58 -12.84
CA ASP A 5 -9.13 11.55 -11.78
C ASP A 5 -8.04 11.33 -10.72
N ARG A 6 -7.07 12.26 -10.66
CA ARG A 6 -6.06 12.26 -9.59
C ARG A 6 -6.77 12.30 -8.24
N MET A 7 -6.27 11.52 -7.31
CA MET A 7 -6.79 11.44 -5.97
C MET A 7 -6.75 12.82 -5.28
N THR A 8 -7.88 13.27 -4.77
CA THR A 8 -7.91 14.44 -3.89
C THR A 8 -7.36 14.05 -2.52
N PRO A 9 -6.43 14.82 -1.95
CA PRO A 9 -5.94 14.60 -0.58
C PRO A 9 -7.11 14.51 0.42
N MET A 10 -7.04 13.56 1.35
CA MET A 10 -8.08 13.31 2.33
C MET A 10 -7.49 13.22 3.74
N GLU A 11 -8.17 13.81 4.72
CA GLU A 11 -7.80 13.69 6.13
C GLU A 11 -8.17 12.30 6.67
N LEU A 12 -7.25 11.72 7.43
CA LEU A 12 -7.42 10.50 8.21
C LEU A 12 -7.44 10.89 9.69
N ALA A 13 -8.58 10.69 10.36
CA ALA A 13 -8.67 10.82 11.80
C ALA A 13 -8.15 9.56 12.48
N LEU A 14 -7.24 9.70 13.43
CA LEU A 14 -6.61 8.58 14.14
C LEU A 14 -7.24 8.36 15.53
N THR A 15 -7.02 7.18 16.08
CA THR A 15 -7.61 6.78 17.37
C THR A 15 -7.07 7.56 18.56
N ASP A 16 -5.92 8.20 18.44
CA ASP A 16 -5.31 9.06 19.46
C ASP A 16 -5.74 10.55 19.35
N GLY A 17 -6.67 10.85 18.41
CA GLY A 17 -7.15 12.21 18.14
C GLY A 17 -6.27 13.03 17.20
N SER A 18 -5.14 12.50 16.75
CA SER A 18 -4.33 13.15 15.73
C SER A 18 -4.95 12.99 14.33
N THR A 19 -4.56 13.86 13.40
CA THR A 19 -4.97 13.81 12.00
C THR A 19 -3.76 13.72 11.09
N CYS A 20 -3.87 12.95 10.03
CA CYS A 20 -2.89 12.84 8.95
C CYS A 20 -3.59 13.08 7.63
N VAL A 21 -2.83 13.31 6.56
CA VAL A 21 -3.37 13.44 5.21
C VAL A 21 -2.87 12.31 4.35
N VAL A 22 -3.79 11.57 3.72
CA VAL A 22 -3.44 10.62 2.65
C VAL A 22 -3.52 11.34 1.31
N ARG A 23 -2.48 11.20 0.50
CA ARG A 23 -2.42 11.76 -0.84
C ARG A 23 -1.62 10.84 -1.77
N GLU A 24 -1.80 11.04 -3.06
CA GLU A 24 -0.97 10.38 -4.07
C GLU A 24 0.51 10.75 -3.89
N ALA A 25 1.39 9.76 -4.02
CA ALA A 25 2.82 9.98 -3.91
C ALA A 25 3.35 10.77 -5.11
N VAL A 26 4.32 11.61 -4.85
CA VAL A 26 5.08 12.34 -5.88
C VAL A 26 6.55 11.91 -5.85
N ALA A 27 7.31 12.22 -6.90
CA ALA A 27 8.69 11.77 -7.03
C ALA A 27 9.59 12.15 -5.83
N SER A 28 9.32 13.28 -5.18
CA SER A 28 10.05 13.71 -3.98
C SER A 28 9.77 12.88 -2.73
N ASP A 29 8.71 12.06 -2.72
CA ASP A 29 8.40 11.18 -1.58
C ASP A 29 9.18 9.86 -1.65
N LEU A 30 9.81 9.56 -2.78
CA LEU A 30 10.35 8.24 -3.07
C LEU A 30 11.40 7.77 -2.05
N GLU A 31 12.30 8.66 -1.62
CA GLU A 31 13.30 8.33 -0.60
C GLU A 31 12.64 7.97 0.74
N SER A 32 11.62 8.71 1.15
CA SER A 32 10.86 8.43 2.36
C SER A 32 10.09 7.10 2.26
N ILE A 33 9.50 6.80 1.11
CA ILE A 33 8.82 5.53 0.85
C ILE A 33 9.82 4.36 0.97
N VAL A 34 10.98 4.46 0.31
CA VAL A 34 12.01 3.40 0.37
C VAL A 34 12.53 3.22 1.79
N ALA A 35 12.71 4.30 2.54
CA ALA A 35 13.10 4.24 3.95
C ALA A 35 12.04 3.50 4.80
N LEU A 36 10.74 3.76 4.58
CA LEU A 36 9.66 3.04 5.24
C LEU A 36 9.63 1.54 4.85
N LEU A 37 9.93 1.21 3.60
CA LEU A 37 10.02 -0.18 3.15
C LEU A 37 11.18 -0.92 3.81
N ALA A 38 12.31 -0.25 4.00
CA ALA A 38 13.50 -0.78 4.66
C ALA A 38 13.34 -0.94 6.19
N ASP A 39 12.46 -0.17 6.83
CA ASP A 39 12.18 -0.20 8.29
C ASP A 39 11.37 -1.44 8.72
N ASP A 40 11.68 -2.60 8.15
CA ASP A 40 11.06 -3.88 8.48
C ASP A 40 12.13 -4.98 8.43
N GLN A 41 12.08 -5.95 9.33
CA GLN A 41 13.05 -7.06 9.40
C GLN A 41 13.22 -7.80 8.07
N LEU A 42 12.18 -7.85 7.24
CA LEU A 42 12.23 -8.45 5.91
C LEU A 42 12.66 -7.43 4.82
N GLY A 43 12.36 -6.16 5.01
CA GLY A 43 12.74 -5.05 4.13
C GLY A 43 14.22 -4.72 4.23
N ALA A 44 14.78 -4.71 5.42
CA ALA A 44 16.19 -4.36 5.67
C ALA A 44 17.21 -5.17 4.85
N THR A 45 16.85 -6.35 4.36
CA THR A 45 17.71 -7.19 3.50
C THR A 45 17.41 -7.07 2.01
N ARG A 46 16.36 -6.34 1.62
CA ARG A 46 15.86 -6.27 0.23
C ARG A 46 15.93 -4.86 -0.33
N GLU A 47 15.75 -3.87 0.52
CA GLU A 47 15.63 -2.47 0.12
C GLU A 47 16.95 -1.73 0.39
N SER A 48 17.33 -0.83 -0.51
CA SER A 48 18.53 0.00 -0.38
C SER A 48 18.26 1.41 -0.85
N VAL A 49 18.49 2.38 0.03
CA VAL A 49 18.43 3.81 -0.31
C VAL A 49 19.66 4.28 -1.08
N GLU A 50 20.70 3.45 -1.20
CA GLU A 50 21.94 3.79 -1.90
C GLU A 50 21.81 3.70 -3.43
N ASN A 51 20.87 2.87 -3.92
CA ASN A 51 20.60 2.73 -5.35
C ASN A 51 19.12 3.00 -5.65
N MET A 52 18.81 4.24 -5.97
CA MET A 52 17.44 4.70 -6.21
C MET A 52 16.94 4.51 -7.65
N ASP A 53 17.78 4.09 -8.61
CA ASP A 53 17.39 4.08 -10.02
C ASP A 53 16.27 3.07 -10.31
N GLY A 54 16.34 1.87 -9.72
CA GLY A 54 15.27 0.88 -9.84
C GLY A 54 13.93 1.36 -9.28
N TYR A 55 13.98 2.09 -8.16
CA TYR A 55 12.78 2.65 -7.55
C TYR A 55 12.18 3.81 -8.37
N ARG A 56 13.02 4.64 -9.01
CA ARG A 56 12.54 5.70 -9.90
C ARG A 56 11.83 5.12 -11.11
N THR A 57 12.43 4.11 -11.75
CA THR A 57 11.79 3.40 -12.87
C THR A 57 10.46 2.77 -12.45
N ALA A 58 10.43 2.06 -11.31
CA ALA A 58 9.20 1.47 -10.80
C ALA A 58 8.13 2.53 -10.46
N PHE A 59 8.53 3.67 -9.90
CA PHE A 59 7.63 4.79 -9.61
C PHE A 59 7.02 5.38 -10.90
N GLU A 60 7.81 5.54 -11.97
CA GLU A 60 7.33 6.00 -13.26
C GLU A 60 6.32 5.02 -13.86
N ASP A 61 6.60 3.71 -13.82
CA ASP A 61 5.70 2.66 -14.28
C ASP A 61 4.37 2.67 -13.48
N ILE A 62 4.43 2.75 -12.15
CA ILE A 62 3.26 2.82 -11.28
C ILE A 62 2.43 4.07 -11.59
N SER A 63 3.08 5.23 -11.69
CA SER A 63 2.40 6.52 -11.88
C SER A 63 1.80 6.67 -13.28
N SER A 64 2.31 5.94 -14.27
CA SER A 64 1.80 5.96 -15.65
C SER A 64 0.61 5.04 -15.88
N ASP A 65 0.40 4.02 -15.03
CA ASP A 65 -0.73 3.08 -15.15
C ASP A 65 -1.90 3.51 -14.24
N PRO A 66 -3.03 3.96 -14.82
CA PRO A 66 -4.18 4.44 -14.03
C PRO A 66 -4.83 3.37 -13.14
N ARG A 67 -4.45 2.09 -13.30
CA ARG A 67 -4.89 1.01 -12.42
C ARG A 67 -4.12 0.97 -11.11
N ASN A 68 -2.96 1.62 -11.05
CA ASN A 68 -2.16 1.74 -9.86
C ASN A 68 -2.45 3.05 -9.13
N VAL A 69 -2.37 3.02 -7.82
CA VAL A 69 -2.23 4.19 -6.98
C VAL A 69 -1.19 3.89 -5.89
N LEU A 70 -0.18 4.73 -5.80
CA LEU A 70 0.79 4.74 -4.72
C LEU A 70 0.50 5.98 -3.88
N VAL A 71 0.27 5.79 -2.60
CA VAL A 71 -0.04 6.89 -1.68
C VAL A 71 0.98 6.99 -0.57
N VAL A 72 1.10 8.20 -0.07
CA VAL A 72 1.77 8.50 1.20
C VAL A 72 0.76 9.07 2.18
N VAL A 73 0.99 8.80 3.45
CA VAL A 73 0.34 9.49 4.55
C VAL A 73 1.34 10.47 5.14
N VAL A 74 0.92 11.73 5.26
CA VAL A 74 1.77 12.79 5.78
C VAL A 74 1.18 13.41 7.05
N HIS A 75 2.06 13.76 7.98
CA HIS A 75 1.75 14.59 9.13
C HIS A 75 2.71 15.78 9.15
N GLY A 76 2.18 16.99 8.90
CA GLY A 76 3.03 18.11 8.55
C GLY A 76 3.84 17.81 7.28
N ASP A 77 5.15 17.91 7.37
CA ASP A 77 6.07 17.64 6.26
C ASP A 77 6.64 16.20 6.29
N GLU A 78 6.28 15.39 7.30
CA GLU A 78 6.81 14.03 7.49
C GLU A 78 5.92 13.00 6.76
N VAL A 79 6.54 12.12 5.97
CA VAL A 79 5.88 10.92 5.42
C VAL A 79 5.88 9.84 6.51
N VAL A 80 4.70 9.51 7.01
CA VAL A 80 4.51 8.59 8.16
C VAL A 80 3.90 7.24 7.78
N GLY A 81 3.48 7.10 6.52
CA GLY A 81 2.96 5.84 6.00
C GLY A 81 2.90 5.80 4.49
N THR A 82 2.75 4.61 3.92
CA THR A 82 2.60 4.37 2.48
C THR A 82 1.80 3.12 2.21
N LEU A 83 1.18 3.06 1.05
CA LEU A 83 0.43 1.92 0.53
C LEU A 83 0.37 2.01 -1.00
N GLN A 84 0.50 0.86 -1.67
CA GLN A 84 0.17 0.72 -3.10
C GLN A 84 -1.09 -0.11 -3.26
N SER A 85 -1.98 0.30 -4.15
CA SER A 85 -3.16 -0.46 -4.57
C SER A 85 -3.19 -0.57 -6.09
N THR A 86 -3.48 -1.78 -6.58
CA THR A 86 -3.57 -2.07 -8.02
C THR A 86 -4.93 -2.69 -8.32
N VAL A 87 -5.67 -2.11 -9.28
CA VAL A 87 -6.93 -2.68 -9.78
C VAL A 87 -6.60 -3.75 -10.83
N ILE A 88 -7.01 -4.98 -10.55
CA ILE A 88 -6.75 -6.12 -11.42
C ILE A 88 -8.06 -6.57 -12.06
N PRO A 89 -8.22 -6.45 -13.40
CA PRO A 89 -9.34 -7.04 -14.11
C PRO A 89 -9.18 -8.56 -14.19
N GLY A 90 -10.28 -9.28 -14.22
CA GLY A 90 -10.27 -10.74 -14.37
C GLY A 90 -11.56 -11.25 -15.00
N LEU A 91 -11.49 -12.37 -15.71
CA LEU A 91 -12.69 -13.02 -16.30
C LEU A 91 -13.49 -13.79 -15.27
N ALA A 92 -12.86 -14.26 -14.20
CA ALA A 92 -13.55 -14.97 -13.13
C ALA A 92 -14.56 -14.06 -12.41
N ARG A 93 -15.53 -14.67 -11.72
CA ARG A 93 -16.57 -13.97 -10.95
C ARG A 93 -17.38 -12.98 -11.80
N GLY A 94 -17.69 -13.36 -13.04
CA GLY A 94 -18.49 -12.53 -13.94
C GLY A 94 -17.75 -11.28 -14.44
N GLY A 95 -16.43 -11.29 -14.51
CA GLY A 95 -15.63 -10.14 -14.95
C GLY A 95 -15.37 -9.11 -13.84
N ALA A 96 -15.54 -9.47 -12.58
CA ALA A 96 -15.39 -8.57 -11.45
C ALA A 96 -13.93 -8.09 -11.30
N LEU A 97 -13.77 -6.78 -11.01
CA LEU A 97 -12.50 -6.18 -10.63
C LEU A 97 -12.14 -6.57 -9.19
N ARG A 98 -10.84 -6.67 -8.90
CA ARG A 98 -10.32 -6.80 -7.55
C ARG A 98 -9.18 -5.81 -7.31
N ALA A 99 -9.05 -5.29 -6.10
CA ALA A 99 -7.92 -4.49 -5.69
C ALA A 99 -6.89 -5.36 -4.97
N GLN A 100 -5.63 -5.23 -5.36
CA GLN A 100 -4.49 -5.82 -4.68
C GLN A 100 -3.79 -4.72 -3.87
N ILE A 101 -3.68 -4.90 -2.56
CA ILE A 101 -2.94 -4.00 -1.67
C ILE A 101 -1.54 -4.55 -1.44
N GLU A 102 -0.54 -3.70 -1.58
CA GLU A 102 0.87 -4.02 -1.39
C GLU A 102 1.61 -2.88 -0.68
N ALA A 103 2.82 -3.15 -0.21
CA ALA A 103 3.74 -2.16 0.34
C ALA A 103 3.16 -1.33 1.51
N VAL A 104 2.24 -1.88 2.30
CA VAL A 104 1.68 -1.18 3.46
C VAL A 104 2.77 -0.98 4.51
N ARG A 105 3.07 0.28 4.84
CA ARG A 105 4.03 0.62 5.89
C ARG A 105 3.52 1.79 6.73
N VAL A 106 3.87 1.75 8.01
CA VAL A 106 3.65 2.83 8.97
C VAL A 106 4.96 3.03 9.73
N ALA A 107 5.42 4.27 9.81
CA ALA A 107 6.63 4.64 10.53
C ALA A 107 6.57 4.16 11.99
N ALA A 108 7.71 3.73 12.55
CA ALA A 108 7.76 3.08 13.86
C ALA A 108 7.12 3.94 14.97
N ASN A 109 7.39 5.24 14.98
CA ASN A 109 6.85 6.22 15.92
C ASN A 109 5.34 6.53 15.72
N TRP A 110 4.74 6.03 14.62
CA TRP A 110 3.32 6.18 14.29
C TRP A 110 2.51 4.88 14.43
N ARG A 111 3.14 3.78 14.80
CA ARG A 111 2.46 2.51 15.07
C ARG A 111 1.59 2.63 16.33
N SER A 112 0.56 1.82 16.43
CA SER A 112 -0.41 1.77 17.55
C SER A 112 -1.26 3.03 17.76
N ARG A 113 -1.28 3.96 16.78
CA ARG A 113 -2.15 5.14 16.77
C ARG A 113 -3.38 5.00 15.88
N GLY A 114 -3.62 3.81 15.30
CA GLY A 114 -4.73 3.56 14.38
C GLY A 114 -4.42 3.87 12.91
N LEU A 115 -3.26 4.45 12.58
CA LEU A 115 -2.90 4.86 11.23
C LEU A 115 -2.98 3.71 10.21
N GLY A 116 -2.46 2.54 10.55
CA GLY A 116 -2.53 1.38 9.65
C GLY A 116 -3.97 0.97 9.33
N GLY A 117 -4.86 1.00 10.33
CA GLY A 117 -6.29 0.73 10.15
C GLY A 117 -6.95 1.76 9.23
N ALA A 118 -6.77 3.04 9.52
CA ALA A 118 -7.32 4.13 8.72
C ALA A 118 -6.84 4.08 7.26
N LEU A 119 -5.57 3.73 7.03
CA LEU A 119 -5.01 3.61 5.68
C LEU A 119 -5.60 2.41 4.92
N ILE A 120 -5.85 1.28 5.58
CA ILE A 120 -6.51 0.12 4.95
C ILE A 120 -7.99 0.42 4.67
N GLU A 121 -8.71 1.07 5.58
CA GLU A 121 -10.09 1.50 5.39
C GLU A 121 -10.20 2.45 4.19
N TRP A 122 -9.32 3.43 4.10
CA TRP A 122 -9.21 4.30 2.93
C TRP A 122 -9.01 3.48 1.63
N ALA A 123 -8.12 2.48 1.63
CA ALA A 123 -7.86 1.66 0.44
C ALA A 123 -9.08 0.82 0.04
N ILE A 124 -9.88 0.35 1.00
CA ILE A 124 -11.14 -0.36 0.75
C ILE A 124 -12.18 0.58 0.13
N GLU A 125 -12.31 1.80 0.64
CA GLU A 125 -13.20 2.83 0.09
C GLU A 125 -12.81 3.20 -1.34
N GLU A 126 -11.52 3.41 -1.59
CA GLU A 126 -10.99 3.69 -2.93
C GLU A 126 -11.23 2.52 -3.91
N ALA A 127 -11.01 1.28 -3.47
CA ALA A 127 -11.32 0.11 -4.27
C ALA A 127 -12.83 0.02 -4.60
N THR A 128 -13.68 0.34 -3.64
CA THR A 128 -15.14 0.39 -3.83
C THR A 128 -15.53 1.47 -4.84
N ARG A 129 -14.95 2.66 -4.72
CA ARG A 129 -15.15 3.77 -5.66
C ARG A 129 -14.72 3.40 -7.09
N ARG A 130 -13.68 2.58 -7.21
CA ARG A 130 -13.19 2.04 -8.51
C ARG A 130 -13.99 0.83 -9.02
N GLY A 131 -15.04 0.41 -8.32
CA GLY A 131 -15.91 -0.69 -8.72
C GLY A 131 -15.32 -2.07 -8.49
N CYS A 132 -14.35 -2.23 -7.60
CA CYS A 132 -13.81 -3.53 -7.22
C CYS A 132 -14.83 -4.32 -6.38
N ALA A 133 -14.98 -5.60 -6.66
CA ALA A 133 -15.86 -6.50 -5.92
C ALA A 133 -15.18 -7.11 -4.67
N LEU A 134 -13.85 -7.03 -4.59
CA LEU A 134 -13.08 -7.47 -3.43
C LEU A 134 -11.73 -6.75 -3.34
N VAL A 135 -11.21 -6.71 -2.13
CA VAL A 135 -9.85 -6.29 -1.83
C VAL A 135 -9.08 -7.49 -1.31
N GLN A 136 -7.86 -7.68 -1.79
CA GLN A 136 -6.98 -8.75 -1.37
C GLN A 136 -5.57 -8.24 -1.09
N LEU A 137 -4.84 -8.98 -0.27
CA LEU A 137 -3.43 -8.74 0.02
C LEU A 137 -2.73 -10.07 0.31
N THR A 138 -1.41 -10.06 0.31
CA THR A 138 -0.59 -11.14 0.81
C THR A 138 0.29 -10.64 1.95
N SER A 139 0.51 -11.49 2.94
CA SER A 139 1.42 -11.23 4.06
C SER A 139 2.32 -12.45 4.25
N ASP A 140 3.58 -12.20 4.59
CA ASP A 140 4.50 -13.31 4.91
C ASP A 140 3.97 -14.12 6.08
N SER A 141 4.05 -15.45 5.99
CA SER A 141 3.51 -16.39 6.99
C SER A 141 4.13 -16.19 8.39
N ARG A 142 5.32 -15.61 8.46
CA ARG A 142 6.02 -15.29 9.73
C ARG A 142 5.51 -14.04 10.42
N ARG A 143 4.72 -13.21 9.74
CA ARG A 143 4.21 -11.94 10.28
C ARG A 143 2.89 -12.11 11.03
N VAL A 144 2.93 -12.85 12.15
CA VAL A 144 1.74 -13.22 12.92
C VAL A 144 0.93 -12.00 13.40
N ASP A 145 1.60 -10.92 13.79
CA ASP A 145 0.94 -9.69 14.22
C ASP A 145 0.22 -8.98 13.06
N ALA A 146 0.80 -9.00 11.86
CA ALA A 146 0.13 -8.50 10.67
C ALA A 146 -1.10 -9.34 10.32
N HIS A 147 -1.04 -10.68 10.48
CA HIS A 147 -2.21 -11.53 10.27
C HIS A 147 -3.35 -11.18 11.24
N ARG A 148 -3.04 -10.99 12.54
CA ARG A 148 -4.02 -10.54 13.53
C ARG A 148 -4.61 -9.17 13.20
N PHE A 149 -3.77 -8.27 12.72
CA PHE A 149 -4.18 -6.93 12.30
C PHE A 149 -5.19 -7.00 11.15
N TYR A 150 -4.89 -7.72 10.06
CA TYR A 150 -5.81 -7.84 8.93
C TYR A 150 -7.10 -8.60 9.29
N THR A 151 -7.02 -9.62 10.14
CA THR A 151 -8.22 -10.33 10.61
C THR A 151 -9.15 -9.39 11.39
N ARG A 152 -8.63 -8.49 12.23
CA ARG A 152 -9.45 -7.49 12.92
C ARG A 152 -10.13 -6.49 11.97
N LEU A 153 -9.55 -6.26 10.80
CA LEU A 153 -10.13 -5.43 9.74
C LEU A 153 -11.07 -6.21 8.81
N GLY A 154 -11.42 -7.45 9.15
CA GLY A 154 -12.39 -8.26 8.40
C GLY A 154 -11.81 -9.07 7.25
N PHE A 155 -10.48 -9.08 7.07
CA PHE A 155 -9.87 -9.96 6.09
C PHE A 155 -9.86 -11.42 6.55
N THR A 156 -10.10 -12.34 5.62
CA THR A 156 -10.07 -13.78 5.87
C THR A 156 -8.86 -14.40 5.17
N ALA A 157 -8.06 -15.17 5.89
CA ALA A 157 -6.94 -15.93 5.34
C ALA A 157 -7.46 -17.19 4.64
N SER A 158 -8.07 -17.03 3.48
CA SER A 158 -8.77 -18.09 2.72
C SER A 158 -7.92 -18.76 1.64
N HIS A 159 -6.74 -18.21 1.33
CA HIS A 159 -5.88 -18.66 0.24
C HIS A 159 -4.44 -18.79 0.70
N VAL A 160 -3.69 -19.70 0.09
CA VAL A 160 -2.25 -19.85 0.26
C VAL A 160 -1.54 -19.27 -0.96
N GLY A 161 -0.58 -18.37 -0.75
CA GLY A 161 0.22 -17.77 -1.81
C GLY A 161 1.41 -18.66 -2.18
N PHE A 162 1.64 -18.88 -3.48
CA PHE A 162 2.82 -19.57 -4.00
C PHE A 162 3.69 -18.57 -4.75
N LYS A 163 5.01 -18.56 -4.48
CA LYS A 163 5.99 -17.70 -5.15
C LYS A 163 7.11 -18.54 -5.73
N LYS A 164 7.50 -18.26 -6.96
CA LYS A 164 8.68 -18.85 -7.62
C LYS A 164 9.56 -17.71 -8.15
N ALA A 165 10.80 -17.67 -7.71
CA ALA A 165 11.78 -16.74 -8.29
C ALA A 165 12.10 -17.14 -9.73
N ILE A 166 12.13 -16.18 -10.65
CA ILE A 166 12.37 -16.38 -12.09
C ILE A 166 13.59 -15.60 -12.61
N GLY A 167 14.49 -15.20 -11.73
CA GLY A 167 15.71 -14.48 -12.05
C GLY A 167 16.30 -13.81 -10.83
N THR A 168 17.54 -13.33 -10.94
CA THR A 168 18.11 -12.40 -9.97
C THR A 168 17.47 -11.04 -10.22
N THR A 169 16.59 -10.64 -9.34
CA THR A 169 16.19 -9.23 -9.25
C THR A 169 17.44 -8.44 -8.86
N HIS A 170 17.84 -7.52 -9.72
CA HIS A 170 18.94 -6.58 -9.46
C HIS A 170 18.63 -5.70 -8.28
#